data_332d9e5024f2e392ae725bcce0faa046
#
_entry.id   332d9e5024f2e392ae725bcce0faa046
#
_cell.length_a   1.000
_cell.length_b   1.000
_cell.length_c   1.000
_cell.angle_alpha   90.00
_cell.angle_beta   90.00
_cell.angle_gamma   90.00
#
_symmetry.space_group_name_H-M   'P 1'
#
loop_
_entity.id
_entity.type
_entity.pdbx_description
1 polymer ?
#
loop_
_entity_poly.entity_id
_entity_poly.type
_entity_poly.pdbx_seq_one_letter_code
_entity_poly.pdbx_strand_id
1 'polypeptide(L)'
;MENIENIKIDLRNALSEKRYLHSIGTMKSAQELAKYYGLNAEKAGLAGLIHDIAKEMPDQEKIQYVKEHNIEMDRFEEKNIGLLHAKIAANIAKEKYHFDKDIQQAIEYHTTGNPNMNLFDKIIFVADK
;
A
#
# COMPACT_ATOMS: atom_id res chain seq x y z
N MET A 1 -10.92 -8.94 12.33
CA MET A 1 -10.04 -8.81 11.16
C MET A 1 -10.87 -8.58 9.90
N GLU A 2 -10.41 -7.70 9.05
CA GLU A 2 -11.13 -7.39 7.82
C GLU A 2 -11.17 -8.60 6.88
N ASN A 3 -12.33 -8.84 6.27
CA ASN A 3 -12.48 -9.94 5.31
C ASN A 3 -11.79 -9.56 3.99
N ILE A 4 -10.94 -10.43 3.49
CA ILE A 4 -10.18 -10.18 2.25
C ILE A 4 -11.11 -9.92 1.04
N GLU A 5 -12.27 -10.56 1.01
CA GLU A 5 -13.24 -10.32 -0.07
C GLU A 5 -13.80 -8.91 -0.04
N ASN A 6 -14.02 -8.34 1.14
CA ASN A 6 -14.46 -6.95 1.28
C ASN A 6 -13.37 -5.99 0.81
N ILE A 7 -12.12 -6.30 1.11
CA ILE A 7 -10.98 -5.49 0.64
C ILE A 7 -10.92 -5.52 -0.90
N LYS A 8 -11.12 -6.69 -1.50
CA LYS A 8 -11.12 -6.82 -2.96
C LYS A 8 -12.26 -6.01 -3.61
N ILE A 9 -13.42 -5.95 -2.97
CA ILE A 9 -14.53 -5.13 -3.45
C ILE A 9 -14.13 -3.65 -3.42
N ASP A 10 -13.54 -3.19 -2.32
CA ASP A 10 -13.06 -1.81 -2.20
C ASP A 10 -12.03 -1.49 -3.28
N LEU A 11 -11.12 -2.42 -3.56
CA LEU A 11 -10.11 -2.23 -4.60
C LEU A 11 -10.72 -2.13 -5.98
N ARG A 12 -11.72 -2.96 -6.29
CA ARG A 12 -12.41 -2.90 -7.59
C ARG A 12 -13.11 -1.57 -7.79
N ASN A 13 -13.62 -0.98 -6.70
CA ASN A 13 -14.27 0.33 -6.75
C ASN A 13 -13.28 1.48 -6.88
N ALA A 14 -12.04 1.29 -6.41
CA ALA A 14 -11.02 2.34 -6.38
C ALA A 14 -10.06 2.30 -7.58
N LEU A 15 -9.92 1.15 -8.24
CA LEU A 15 -8.87 0.93 -9.24
C LEU A 15 -9.45 0.47 -10.57
N SER A 16 -8.75 0.79 -11.65
CA SER A 16 -9.01 0.19 -12.96
C SER A 16 -8.76 -1.32 -12.88
N GLU A 17 -9.28 -2.06 -13.84
CA GLU A 17 -9.07 -3.51 -13.89
C GLU A 17 -7.59 -3.85 -13.92
N LYS A 18 -6.81 -3.11 -14.71
CA LYS A 18 -5.36 -3.32 -14.82
C LYS A 18 -4.66 -3.18 -13.47
N ARG A 19 -4.97 -2.12 -12.73
CA ARG A 19 -4.34 -1.91 -11.40
C ARG A 19 -4.85 -2.90 -10.37
N TYR A 20 -6.12 -3.27 -10.46
CA TYR A 20 -6.66 -4.31 -9.59
C TYR A 20 -5.93 -5.64 -9.79
N LEU A 21 -5.74 -6.06 -11.04
CA LEU A 21 -5.02 -7.29 -11.34
C LEU A 21 -3.56 -7.22 -10.91
N HIS A 22 -2.93 -6.05 -11.04
CA HIS A 22 -1.58 -5.84 -10.52
C HIS A 22 -1.54 -6.05 -9.01
N SER A 23 -2.53 -5.54 -8.29
CA SER A 23 -2.60 -5.68 -6.83
C SER A 23 -2.78 -7.15 -6.42
N ILE A 24 -3.59 -7.91 -7.15
CA ILE A 24 -3.75 -9.35 -6.92
C ILE A 24 -2.41 -10.07 -7.14
N GLY A 25 -1.70 -9.73 -8.22
CA GLY A 25 -0.38 -10.30 -8.52
C GLY A 25 0.64 -9.97 -7.43
N THR A 26 0.64 -8.73 -6.96
CA THR A 26 1.54 -8.29 -5.89
C THR A 26 1.25 -9.05 -4.60
N MET A 27 -0.03 -9.26 -4.28
CA MET A 27 -0.43 -10.07 -3.12
C MET A 27 0.19 -11.47 -3.20
N LYS A 28 0.04 -12.14 -4.34
CA LYS A 28 0.55 -13.51 -4.51
C LYS A 28 2.08 -13.55 -4.43
N SER A 29 2.76 -12.62 -5.08
CA SER A 29 4.23 -12.53 -5.05
C SER A 29 4.73 -12.27 -3.63
N ALA A 30 4.07 -11.38 -2.91
CA ALA A 30 4.43 -11.08 -1.52
C ALA A 30 4.27 -12.31 -0.62
N GLN A 31 3.18 -13.06 -0.81
CA GLN A 31 2.95 -14.30 -0.06
C GLN A 31 4.05 -15.32 -0.31
N GLU A 32 4.43 -15.52 -1.57
CA GLU A 32 5.49 -16.47 -1.92
C GLU A 32 6.84 -16.07 -1.33
N LEU A 33 7.19 -14.80 -1.45
CA LEU A 33 8.45 -14.28 -0.90
C LEU A 33 8.47 -14.40 0.63
N ALA A 34 7.36 -14.09 1.29
CA ALA A 34 7.27 -14.19 2.74
C ALA A 34 7.45 -15.64 3.19
N LYS A 35 6.85 -16.60 2.51
CA LYS A 35 7.02 -18.02 2.80
C LYS A 35 8.48 -18.43 2.67
N TYR A 36 9.12 -17.99 1.59
CA TYR A 36 10.54 -18.33 1.34
C TYR A 36 11.45 -17.82 2.45
N TYR A 37 11.18 -16.62 2.95
CA TYR A 37 12.02 -15.99 3.99
C TYR A 37 11.53 -16.26 5.42
N GLY A 38 10.51 -17.10 5.60
CA GLY A 38 10.01 -17.44 6.93
C GLY A 38 9.20 -16.37 7.63
N LEU A 39 8.61 -15.45 6.86
CA LEU A 39 7.75 -14.40 7.40
C LEU A 39 6.27 -14.75 7.21
N ASN A 40 5.40 -13.96 7.82
CA ASN A 40 3.96 -14.18 7.78
C ASN A 40 3.41 -13.89 6.37
N ALA A 41 3.06 -14.95 5.63
CA ALA A 41 2.57 -14.82 4.26
C ALA A 41 1.23 -14.10 4.16
N GLU A 42 0.31 -14.35 5.10
CA GLU A 42 -0.99 -13.67 5.11
C GLU A 42 -0.82 -12.17 5.26
N LYS A 43 0.01 -11.76 6.20
CA LYS A 43 0.32 -10.36 6.46
C LYS A 43 0.97 -9.68 5.26
N ALA A 44 1.95 -10.35 4.64
CA ALA A 44 2.60 -9.83 3.43
C ALA A 44 1.61 -9.71 2.28
N GLY A 45 0.72 -10.70 2.14
CA GLY A 45 -0.32 -10.66 1.10
C GLY A 45 -1.26 -9.47 1.28
N LEU A 46 -1.68 -9.18 2.50
CA LEU A 46 -2.54 -8.03 2.78
C LEU A 46 -1.86 -6.71 2.41
N ALA A 47 -0.59 -6.56 2.77
CA ALA A 47 0.18 -5.36 2.41
C ALA A 47 0.27 -5.21 0.90
N GLY A 48 0.60 -6.29 0.19
CA GLY A 48 0.68 -6.28 -1.27
C GLY A 48 -0.66 -5.97 -1.93
N LEU A 49 -1.75 -6.49 -1.36
CA LEU A 49 -3.09 -6.30 -1.91
C LEU A 49 -3.52 -4.84 -1.89
N ILE A 50 -3.25 -4.11 -0.81
CA ILE A 50 -3.76 -2.74 -0.68
C ILE A 50 -2.73 -1.65 -0.98
N HIS A 51 -1.49 -2.02 -1.35
CA HIS A 51 -0.43 -1.03 -1.53
C HIS A 51 -0.76 0.10 -2.51
N ASP A 52 -1.55 -0.18 -3.52
CA ASP A 52 -1.91 0.78 -4.58
C ASP A 52 -3.34 1.31 -4.49
N ILE A 53 -4.04 1.09 -3.38
CA ILE A 53 -5.47 1.45 -3.29
C ILE A 53 -5.74 2.92 -3.64
N ALA A 54 -4.78 3.81 -3.40
CA ALA A 54 -4.92 5.23 -3.68
C ALA A 54 -4.22 5.68 -4.97
N LYS A 55 -3.66 4.73 -5.75
CA LYS A 55 -2.84 5.03 -6.93
C LYS A 55 -3.55 5.89 -7.96
N GLU A 56 -4.81 5.60 -8.22
CA GLU A 56 -5.59 6.27 -9.27
C GLU A 56 -6.48 7.40 -8.74
N MET A 57 -6.33 7.73 -7.45
CA MET A 57 -7.02 8.88 -6.87
C MET A 57 -6.54 10.17 -7.56
N PRO A 58 -7.45 11.06 -8.00
CA PRO A 58 -7.04 12.34 -8.59
C PRO A 58 -6.20 13.18 -7.63
N ASP A 59 -5.29 13.99 -8.19
CA ASP A 59 -4.37 14.80 -7.39
C ASP A 59 -5.08 15.69 -6.38
N GLN A 60 -6.20 16.31 -6.77
CA GLN A 60 -6.95 17.17 -5.85
C GLN A 60 -7.49 16.38 -4.65
N GLU A 61 -7.93 15.15 -4.89
CA GLU A 61 -8.41 14.29 -3.82
C GLU A 61 -7.27 13.84 -2.90
N LYS A 62 -6.08 13.58 -3.48
CA LYS A 62 -4.90 13.24 -2.68
C LYS A 62 -4.53 14.40 -1.75
N ILE A 63 -4.51 15.60 -2.26
CA ILE A 63 -4.20 16.80 -1.46
C ILE A 63 -5.24 16.98 -0.35
N GLN A 64 -6.51 16.84 -0.70
CA GLN A 64 -7.61 16.96 0.27
C GLN A 64 -7.48 15.89 1.37
N TYR A 65 -7.19 14.66 0.98
CA TYR A 65 -7.02 13.56 1.92
C TYR A 65 -5.92 13.82 2.93
N VAL A 66 -4.73 14.25 2.46
CA VAL A 66 -3.61 14.51 3.37
C VAL A 66 -3.90 15.66 4.33
N LYS A 67 -4.64 16.67 3.89
CA LYS A 67 -5.05 17.77 4.76
C LYS A 67 -6.02 17.31 5.85
N GLU A 68 -7.01 16.53 5.46
CA GLU A 68 -8.05 16.03 6.38
C GLU A 68 -7.47 15.09 7.43
N HIS A 69 -6.43 14.34 7.08
CA HIS A 69 -5.84 13.34 7.96
C HIS A 69 -4.53 13.79 8.60
N ASN A 70 -4.16 15.06 8.43
CA ASN A 70 -2.94 15.64 9.00
C ASN A 70 -1.68 14.87 8.61
N ILE A 71 -1.60 14.47 7.35
CA ILE A 71 -0.43 13.79 6.80
C ILE A 71 0.53 14.85 6.26
N GLU A 72 1.80 14.78 6.68
CA GLU A 72 2.81 15.71 6.21
C GLU A 72 3.33 15.33 4.82
N MET A 73 3.57 16.34 3.99
CA MET A 73 4.16 16.18 2.67
C MET A 73 5.60 16.65 2.72
N ASP A 74 6.51 15.85 2.15
CA ASP A 74 7.89 16.29 1.96
C ASP A 74 8.01 17.08 0.64
N ARG A 75 9.21 17.58 0.36
CA ARG A 75 9.46 18.39 -0.85
C ARG A 75 9.21 17.63 -2.16
N PHE A 76 9.56 16.35 -2.19
CA PHE A 76 9.35 15.52 -3.37
C PHE A 76 7.86 15.32 -3.63
N GLU A 77 7.11 15.11 -2.57
CA GLU A 77 5.65 14.92 -2.67
C GLU A 77 4.94 16.19 -3.09
N GLU A 78 5.38 17.34 -2.61
CA GLU A 78 4.83 18.63 -3.03
C GLU A 78 5.00 18.86 -4.54
N LYS A 79 6.11 18.40 -5.10
CA LYS A 79 6.40 18.52 -6.54
C LYS A 79 5.81 17.36 -7.35
N ASN A 80 5.54 16.24 -6.73
CA ASN A 80 5.06 15.01 -7.37
C ASN A 80 3.90 14.45 -6.55
N ILE A 81 2.73 15.06 -6.69
CA ILE A 81 1.54 14.71 -5.90
C ILE A 81 1.21 13.21 -6.01
N GLY A 82 1.48 12.61 -7.16
CA GLY A 82 1.26 11.17 -7.34
C GLY A 82 1.95 10.29 -6.29
N LEU A 83 3.09 10.73 -5.75
CA LEU A 83 3.81 9.97 -4.73
C LEU A 83 3.04 9.84 -3.42
N LEU A 84 2.06 10.71 -3.18
CA LEU A 84 1.23 10.65 -1.98
C LEU A 84 0.42 9.37 -1.88
N HIS A 85 0.23 8.64 -2.97
CA HIS A 85 -0.59 7.43 -2.94
C HIS A 85 -0.08 6.42 -1.90
N ALA A 86 1.21 6.35 -1.67
CA ALA A 86 1.78 5.42 -0.69
C ALA A 86 1.42 5.81 0.74
N LYS A 87 1.57 7.08 1.10
CA LYS A 87 1.19 7.57 2.43
C LYS A 87 -0.32 7.45 2.67
N ILE A 88 -1.10 7.75 1.64
CA ILE A 88 -2.56 7.64 1.72
C ILE A 88 -2.97 6.18 1.91
N ALA A 89 -2.38 5.27 1.15
CA ALA A 89 -2.67 3.84 1.29
C ALA A 89 -2.30 3.33 2.69
N ALA A 90 -1.15 3.78 3.23
CA ALA A 90 -0.75 3.42 4.59
C ALA A 90 -1.75 3.94 5.62
N ASN A 91 -2.27 5.14 5.43
CA ASN A 91 -3.28 5.71 6.32
C ASN A 91 -4.61 4.95 6.23
N ILE A 92 -5.01 4.57 5.02
CA ILE A 92 -6.21 3.74 4.81
C ILE A 92 -6.05 2.40 5.52
N ALA A 93 -4.87 1.79 5.43
CA ALA A 93 -4.57 0.55 6.12
C ALA A 93 -4.77 0.69 7.64
N LYS A 94 -4.35 1.82 8.18
CA LYS A 94 -4.50 2.12 9.60
C LYS A 94 -5.95 2.41 9.99
N GLU A 95 -6.57 3.37 9.32
CA GLU A 95 -7.86 3.91 9.74
C GLU A 95 -9.05 3.03 9.34
N LYS A 96 -9.02 2.47 8.14
CA LYS A 96 -10.14 1.68 7.62
C LYS A 96 -10.03 0.20 7.97
N TYR A 97 -8.84 -0.36 7.82
CA TYR A 97 -8.64 -1.80 7.98
C TYR A 97 -7.99 -2.20 9.30
N HIS A 98 -7.51 -1.23 10.07
CA HIS A 98 -6.88 -1.45 11.39
C HIS A 98 -5.69 -2.40 11.32
N PHE A 99 -4.95 -2.34 10.22
CA PHE A 99 -3.73 -3.14 10.06
C PHE A 99 -2.60 -2.58 10.92
N ASP A 100 -1.66 -3.44 11.29
CA ASP A 100 -0.57 -3.08 12.18
C ASP A 100 0.47 -2.17 11.52
N LYS A 101 1.44 -1.71 12.33
CA LYS A 101 2.47 -0.77 11.87
C LYS A 101 3.39 -1.38 10.83
N ASP A 102 3.63 -2.69 10.86
CA ASP A 102 4.50 -3.35 9.88
C ASP A 102 3.90 -3.25 8.48
N ILE A 103 2.59 -3.48 8.36
CA ILE A 103 1.87 -3.35 7.09
C ILE A 103 1.87 -1.90 6.63
N GLN A 104 1.58 -0.97 7.54
CA GLN A 104 1.57 0.46 7.22
C GLN A 104 2.91 0.93 6.69
N GLN A 105 4.00 0.54 7.35
CA GLN A 105 5.35 0.94 6.96
C GLN A 105 5.74 0.37 5.59
N ALA A 106 5.46 -0.90 5.35
CA ALA A 106 5.75 -1.53 4.08
C ALA A 106 5.02 -0.83 2.93
N ILE A 107 3.78 -0.46 3.14
CA ILE A 107 2.98 0.28 2.15
C ILE A 107 3.58 1.67 1.91
N GLU A 108 3.91 2.38 2.98
CA GLU A 108 4.48 3.72 2.86
C GLU A 108 5.78 3.73 2.06
N TYR A 109 6.63 2.73 2.23
CA TYR A 109 7.94 2.67 1.60
C TYR A 109 7.96 2.03 0.21
N HIS A 110 6.81 1.52 -0.26
CA HIS A 110 6.82 0.70 -1.49
C HIS A 110 7.17 1.46 -2.76
N THR A 111 6.96 2.76 -2.81
CA THR A 111 7.18 3.55 -4.03
C THR A 111 8.64 4.00 -4.19
N THR A 112 9.15 4.72 -3.20
CA THR A 112 10.48 5.32 -3.28
C THR A 112 11.54 4.55 -2.52
N GLY A 113 11.13 3.59 -1.68
CA GLY A 113 12.03 2.90 -0.79
C GLY A 113 12.44 3.77 0.40
N ASN A 114 13.27 3.20 1.25
CA ASN A 114 13.78 3.91 2.43
C ASN A 114 15.03 3.19 2.90
N PRO A 115 16.10 3.91 3.31
CA PRO A 115 17.34 3.27 3.79
C PRO A 115 17.13 2.38 5.01
N ASN A 116 16.03 2.57 5.75
CA ASN A 116 15.74 1.82 6.98
C ASN A 116 14.74 0.68 6.77
N MET A 117 14.53 0.23 5.53
CA MET A 117 13.60 -0.87 5.24
C MET A 117 14.07 -2.17 5.88
N ASN A 118 13.14 -2.83 6.57
CA ASN A 118 13.36 -4.18 7.09
C ASN A 118 13.05 -5.21 5.99
N LEU A 119 13.21 -6.50 6.29
CA LEU A 119 12.99 -7.56 5.30
C LEU A 119 11.54 -7.56 4.79
N PHE A 120 10.58 -7.39 5.69
CA PHE A 120 9.16 -7.34 5.32
C PHE A 120 8.90 -6.20 4.31
N ASP A 121 9.43 -5.01 4.58
CA ASP A 121 9.30 -3.85 3.68
C ASP A 121 9.89 -4.16 2.31
N LYS A 122 11.06 -4.79 2.28
CA LYS A 122 11.75 -5.15 1.03
C LYS A 122 10.95 -6.16 0.22
N ILE A 123 10.28 -7.10 0.87
CA ILE A 123 9.43 -8.07 0.19
C ILE A 123 8.31 -7.36 -0.56
N ILE A 124 7.64 -6.41 0.07
CA ILE A 124 6.57 -5.66 -0.58
C ILE A 124 7.11 -4.81 -1.73
N PHE A 125 8.24 -4.16 -1.51
CA PHE A 125 8.91 -3.36 -2.55
C PHE A 125 9.22 -4.18 -3.80
N VAL A 126 9.78 -5.37 -3.61
CA VAL A 126 10.14 -6.27 -4.72
C VAL A 126 8.89 -6.88 -5.37
N ALA A 127 7.91 -7.27 -4.57
CA ALA A 127 6.67 -7.88 -5.07
C ALA A 127 5.89 -6.94 -5.98
N ASP A 128 6.02 -5.64 -5.79
CA ASP A 128 5.37 -4.61 -6.61
C ASP A 128 5.98 -4.52 -8.03
N LYS A 129 7.18 -5.02 -8.24
CA LYS A 129 7.85 -4.95 -9.57
C LYS A 129 7.31 -6.05 -10.54
#